data_213e86dff2f6522d740e3b1351943cbf
#
_entry.id   213e86dff2f6522d740e3b1351943cbf
#
_cell.length_a   1.000
_cell.length_b   1.000
_cell.length_c   1.000
_cell.angle_alpha   90.00
_cell.angle_beta   90.00
_cell.angle_gamma   90.00
#
_symmetry.space_group_name_H-M   'P 1'
#
loop_
_entity.id
_entity.type
_entity.pdbx_description
1 polymer ?
#
loop_
_entity_poly.entity_id
_entity_poly.type
_entity_poly.pdbx_seq_one_letter_code
_entity_poly.pdbx_strand_id
1 'polypeptide(L)'
;MIPVEKTIKKETVLKNPIFTLVKHTVVTGSGAEKSRYIVEHKGAAAIAAVTGEGKLLMVRQYRKAVDQIVWEIPAGKIDPEEEPEEFIGKNGRKGLWRSVAERELREETGWKGVNWEPLCSICGSVGYCSEKIEIWRCDCESRGSTDFDEDEYLELYEMEIPKLVEMIGTGEIFDAKTIAAVLMLDRERKDAR
;
A
#
# COMPACT_ATOMS: atom_id res chain seq x y z
N MET A 1 1.92 -19.82 25.48
CA MET A 1 0.99 -19.06 24.63
C MET A 1 1.30 -17.57 24.82
N ILE A 2 1.41 -16.79 23.76
CA ILE A 2 1.62 -15.33 23.86
C ILE A 2 0.31 -14.69 24.35
N PRO A 3 0.31 -13.93 25.47
CA PRO A 3 -0.90 -13.31 25.98
C PRO A 3 -1.37 -12.19 25.06
N VAL A 4 -2.69 -12.11 24.84
CA VAL A 4 -3.33 -11.06 24.04
C VAL A 4 -3.83 -9.96 24.96
N GLU A 5 -3.59 -8.70 24.60
CA GLU A 5 -4.10 -7.55 25.33
C GLU A 5 -5.60 -7.37 25.07
N LYS A 6 -6.37 -7.09 26.10
CA LYS A 6 -7.81 -6.80 26.01
C LYS A 6 -8.05 -5.31 26.11
N THR A 7 -8.62 -4.71 25.06
CA THR A 7 -9.06 -3.31 25.10
C THR A 7 -10.28 -3.17 25.99
N ILE A 8 -10.23 -2.27 26.97
CA ILE A 8 -11.33 -1.94 27.90
C ILE A 8 -11.91 -0.56 27.67
N LYS A 9 -11.16 0.34 27.01
CA LYS A 9 -11.64 1.69 26.65
C LYS A 9 -10.95 2.19 25.40
N LYS A 10 -11.67 2.93 24.54
CA LYS A 10 -11.16 3.66 23.39
C LYS A 10 -11.52 5.14 23.51
N GLU A 11 -10.58 6.03 23.20
CA GLU A 11 -10.75 7.48 23.18
C GLU A 11 -10.11 8.04 21.91
N THR A 12 -10.90 8.73 21.09
CA THR A 12 -10.36 9.44 19.92
C THR A 12 -9.55 10.64 20.39
N VAL A 13 -8.29 10.69 20.02
CA VAL A 13 -7.37 11.79 20.34
C VAL A 13 -7.37 12.83 19.22
N LEU A 14 -7.34 12.37 17.98
CA LEU A 14 -7.38 13.22 16.78
C LEU A 14 -8.04 12.46 15.64
N LYS A 15 -8.82 13.16 14.84
CA LYS A 15 -9.40 12.61 13.59
C LYS A 15 -9.13 13.57 12.45
N ASN A 16 -8.67 13.05 11.33
CA ASN A 16 -8.53 13.75 10.05
C ASN A 16 -9.04 12.87 8.90
N PRO A 17 -9.07 13.35 7.65
CA PRO A 17 -9.56 12.55 6.51
C PRO A 17 -8.76 11.28 6.24
N ILE A 18 -7.48 11.22 6.63
CA ILE A 18 -6.57 10.11 6.30
C ILE A 18 -6.58 9.03 7.39
N PHE A 19 -6.52 9.43 8.67
CA PHE A 19 -6.44 8.50 9.81
C PHE A 19 -7.12 9.03 11.05
N THR A 20 -7.33 8.14 12.03
CA THR A 20 -7.77 8.51 13.38
C THR A 20 -6.71 8.06 14.38
N LEU A 21 -6.20 8.97 15.20
CA LEU A 21 -5.37 8.62 16.36
C LEU A 21 -6.29 8.28 17.54
N VAL A 22 -6.22 7.03 18.00
CA VAL A 22 -7.04 6.50 19.09
C VAL A 22 -6.16 6.05 20.24
N LYS A 23 -6.51 6.47 21.47
CA LYS A 23 -5.93 5.92 22.69
C LYS A 23 -6.76 4.72 23.16
N HIS A 24 -6.15 3.55 23.22
CA HIS A 24 -6.72 2.36 23.82
C HIS A 24 -6.20 2.19 25.25
N THR A 25 -7.08 2.02 26.23
CA THR A 25 -6.71 1.45 27.52
C THR A 25 -6.86 -0.06 27.41
N VAL A 26 -5.78 -0.77 27.68
CA VAL A 26 -5.72 -2.23 27.54
C VAL A 26 -5.33 -2.89 28.86
N VAL A 27 -5.80 -4.12 29.08
CA VAL A 27 -5.33 -5.00 30.12
C VAL A 27 -4.33 -5.98 29.50
N THR A 28 -3.10 -5.95 29.99
CA THR A 28 -2.01 -6.83 29.52
C THR A 28 -2.18 -8.25 30.08
N GLY A 29 -1.40 -9.19 29.55
CA GLY A 29 -1.39 -10.58 30.07
C GLY A 29 -1.00 -10.71 31.53
N SER A 30 -0.35 -9.71 32.15
CA SER A 30 -0.06 -9.66 33.58
C SER A 30 -1.19 -9.06 34.42
N GLY A 31 -2.29 -8.63 33.79
CA GLY A 31 -3.41 -7.94 34.45
C GLY A 31 -3.21 -6.44 34.64
N ALA A 32 -2.08 -5.88 34.23
CA ALA A 32 -1.81 -4.45 34.36
C ALA A 32 -2.54 -3.63 33.28
N GLU A 33 -3.08 -2.49 33.65
CA GLU A 33 -3.63 -1.53 32.70
C GLU A 33 -2.50 -0.70 32.05
N LYS A 34 -2.56 -0.55 30.73
CA LYS A 34 -1.62 0.26 29.92
C LYS A 34 -2.34 1.03 28.85
N SER A 35 -1.74 2.14 28.40
CA SER A 35 -2.21 2.88 27.24
C SER A 35 -1.47 2.44 25.97
N ARG A 36 -2.22 2.34 24.85
CA ARG A 36 -1.69 2.17 23.49
C ARG A 36 -2.24 3.29 22.62
N TYR A 37 -1.38 3.98 21.90
CA TYR A 37 -1.80 4.97 20.92
C TYR A 37 -1.71 4.33 19.55
N ILE A 38 -2.84 4.27 18.83
CA ILE A 38 -2.96 3.56 17.57
C ILE A 38 -3.44 4.55 16.51
N VAL A 39 -2.71 4.61 15.40
CA VAL A 39 -3.17 5.24 14.17
C VAL A 39 -4.07 4.23 13.46
N GLU A 40 -5.38 4.44 13.55
CA GLU A 40 -6.37 3.66 12.80
C GLU A 40 -6.46 4.23 11.38
N HIS A 41 -6.18 3.39 10.38
CA HIS A 41 -6.18 3.71 8.95
C HIS A 41 -7.00 2.66 8.19
N LYS A 42 -7.71 3.08 7.13
CA LYS A 42 -8.56 2.18 6.34
C LYS A 42 -7.77 1.18 5.50
N GLY A 43 -6.58 1.55 5.12
CA GLY A 43 -5.68 0.80 4.27
C GLY A 43 -5.46 1.45 2.90
N ALA A 44 -4.65 0.79 2.07
CA ALA A 44 -4.31 1.23 0.73
C ALA A 44 -4.13 0.03 -0.20
N ALA A 45 -4.29 0.23 -1.49
CA ALA A 45 -3.90 -0.71 -2.53
C ALA A 45 -2.66 -0.19 -3.26
N ALA A 46 -1.71 -1.08 -3.56
CA ALA A 46 -0.53 -0.75 -4.34
C ALA A 46 -0.40 -1.69 -5.54
N ILE A 47 0.24 -1.22 -6.60
CA ILE A 47 0.22 -1.90 -7.89
C ILE A 47 1.64 -2.18 -8.39
N ALA A 48 1.99 -3.46 -8.50
CA ALA A 48 3.14 -3.95 -9.21
C ALA A 48 2.77 -4.18 -10.69
N ALA A 49 2.66 -3.09 -11.47
CA ALA A 49 2.25 -3.11 -12.87
C ALA A 49 3.45 -3.37 -13.78
N VAL A 50 3.39 -4.46 -14.55
CA VAL A 50 4.48 -4.89 -15.44
C VAL A 50 4.11 -4.59 -16.90
N THR A 51 5.00 -3.91 -17.62
CA THR A 51 4.82 -3.62 -19.03
C THR A 51 5.06 -4.84 -19.91
N GLY A 52 4.63 -4.78 -21.18
CA GLY A 52 4.91 -5.83 -22.16
C GLY A 52 6.40 -6.09 -22.40
N GLU A 53 7.27 -5.15 -22.01
CA GLU A 53 8.73 -5.31 -22.04
C GLU A 53 9.30 -5.92 -20.75
N GLY A 54 8.46 -6.26 -19.77
CA GLY A 54 8.87 -6.82 -18.48
C GLY A 54 9.43 -5.77 -17.49
N LYS A 55 9.22 -4.48 -17.74
CA LYS A 55 9.59 -3.39 -16.85
C LYS A 55 8.49 -3.12 -15.83
N LEU A 56 8.85 -2.68 -14.63
CA LEU A 56 7.92 -2.27 -13.59
C LEU A 56 7.62 -0.78 -13.71
N LEU A 57 6.34 -0.40 -13.59
CA LEU A 57 5.96 1.01 -13.46
C LEU A 57 6.36 1.52 -12.07
N MET A 58 7.04 2.65 -12.07
CA MET A 58 7.47 3.34 -10.86
C MET A 58 6.98 4.78 -10.91
N VAL A 59 6.59 5.30 -9.77
CA VAL A 59 6.29 6.72 -9.56
C VAL A 59 7.36 7.34 -8.67
N ARG A 60 7.62 8.62 -8.89
CA ARG A 60 8.55 9.40 -8.09
C ARG A 60 7.85 10.67 -7.62
N GLN A 61 7.74 10.85 -6.32
CA GLN A 61 7.00 11.95 -5.73
C GLN A 61 7.59 12.40 -4.40
N TYR A 62 7.30 13.66 -4.02
CA TYR A 62 7.71 14.18 -2.73
C TYR A 62 6.78 13.69 -1.63
N ARG A 63 7.37 13.17 -0.55
CA ARG A 63 6.64 12.71 0.64
C ARG A 63 7.03 13.55 1.86
N LYS A 64 6.14 14.44 2.28
CA LYS A 64 6.38 15.34 3.40
C LYS A 64 6.73 14.63 4.71
N ALA A 65 6.18 13.45 4.96
CA ALA A 65 6.45 12.69 6.18
C ALA A 65 7.92 12.31 6.36
N VAL A 66 8.66 12.13 5.26
CA VAL A 66 10.11 11.82 5.24
C VAL A 66 10.94 12.98 4.69
N ASP A 67 10.29 14.05 4.24
CA ASP A 67 10.89 15.28 3.68
C ASP A 67 11.82 15.01 2.48
N GLN A 68 11.44 14.04 1.63
CA GLN A 68 12.25 13.57 0.50
C GLN A 68 11.39 13.24 -0.71
N ILE A 69 12.04 13.21 -1.90
CA ILE A 69 11.48 12.60 -3.10
C ILE A 69 11.72 11.08 -3.00
N VAL A 70 10.65 10.29 -3.16
CA VAL A 70 10.65 8.83 -2.94
C VAL A 70 10.30 8.11 -4.22
N TRP A 71 10.95 6.98 -4.47
CA TRP A 71 10.61 6.02 -5.49
C TRP A 71 9.59 5.02 -4.95
N GLU A 72 8.43 4.93 -5.59
CA GLU A 72 7.33 4.07 -5.15
C GLU A 72 6.72 3.32 -6.34
N ILE A 73 6.08 2.19 -6.09
CA ILE A 73 5.07 1.64 -7.00
C ILE A 73 3.79 2.46 -6.87
N PRO A 74 2.96 2.60 -7.94
CA PRO A 74 1.66 3.27 -7.86
C PRO A 74 0.82 2.74 -6.70
N ALA A 75 0.17 3.63 -5.95
CA ALA A 75 -0.62 3.25 -4.78
C ALA A 75 -1.55 4.34 -4.30
N GLY A 76 -2.76 3.97 -3.90
CA GLY A 76 -3.69 4.89 -3.29
C GLY A 76 -4.50 4.31 -2.15
N LYS A 77 -5.15 5.20 -1.42
CA LYS A 77 -5.94 4.89 -0.21
C LYS A 77 -7.32 4.39 -0.60
N ILE A 78 -7.90 3.61 0.31
CA ILE A 78 -9.34 3.35 0.29
C ILE A 78 -10.05 4.61 0.77
N ASP A 79 -10.88 5.20 -0.09
CA ASP A 79 -11.67 6.37 0.26
C ASP A 79 -12.78 6.03 1.25
N PRO A 80 -13.20 7.00 2.10
CA PRO A 80 -14.28 6.80 3.06
C PRO A 80 -15.58 6.30 2.43
N GLU A 81 -15.84 6.68 1.19
CA GLU A 81 -17.04 6.35 0.43
C GLU A 81 -16.97 4.97 -0.24
N GLU A 82 -15.78 4.38 -0.33
CA GLU A 82 -15.50 3.09 -0.96
C GLU A 82 -15.72 1.87 -0.04
N GLU A 83 -16.34 2.03 1.14
CA GLU A 83 -16.79 0.92 2.00
C GLU A 83 -18.32 0.73 1.91
N PRO A 84 -18.89 0.24 0.81
CA PRO A 84 -20.27 -0.19 0.81
C PRO A 84 -20.39 -1.45 1.68
N GLU A 85 -21.47 -1.56 2.45
CA GLU A 85 -21.77 -2.72 3.30
C GLU A 85 -21.72 -4.06 2.54
N GLU A 86 -21.92 -4.04 1.23
CA GLU A 86 -21.84 -5.17 0.32
C GLU A 86 -20.47 -5.86 0.26
N PHE A 87 -19.41 -5.18 0.70
CA PHE A 87 -18.03 -5.70 0.70
C PHE A 87 -17.58 -6.36 2.01
N ILE A 88 -18.50 -6.58 2.96
CA ILE A 88 -18.20 -7.22 4.26
C ILE A 88 -18.11 -8.77 4.17
N GLY A 89 -17.70 -9.35 3.09
CA GLY A 89 -17.44 -10.78 2.94
C GLY A 89 -15.97 -11.09 2.64
N LYS A 90 -15.55 -12.34 2.83
CA LYS A 90 -14.18 -12.79 2.52
C LYS A 90 -13.75 -12.45 1.07
N ASN A 91 -14.70 -12.44 0.13
CA ASN A 91 -14.47 -12.06 -1.27
C ASN A 91 -14.68 -10.55 -1.51
N GLY A 92 -15.51 -9.88 -0.72
CA GLY A 92 -15.81 -8.46 -0.85
C GLY A 92 -14.61 -7.55 -0.57
N ARG A 93 -13.83 -7.82 0.48
CA ARG A 93 -12.58 -7.08 0.73
C ARG A 93 -11.60 -7.18 -0.44
N LYS A 94 -11.41 -8.36 -1.02
CA LYS A 94 -10.54 -8.51 -2.19
C LYS A 94 -11.06 -7.73 -3.40
N GLY A 95 -12.38 -7.67 -3.61
CA GLY A 95 -12.99 -6.87 -4.66
C GLY A 95 -12.73 -5.38 -4.50
N LEU A 96 -12.89 -4.83 -3.30
CA LEU A 96 -12.63 -3.43 -3.00
C LEU A 96 -11.15 -3.06 -3.22
N TRP A 97 -10.22 -3.83 -2.65
CA TRP A 97 -8.77 -3.57 -2.81
C TRP A 97 -8.35 -3.59 -4.28
N ARG A 98 -8.92 -4.49 -5.05
CA ARG A 98 -8.67 -4.56 -6.49
C ARG A 98 -9.25 -3.36 -7.23
N SER A 99 -10.48 -2.93 -6.94
CA SER A 99 -11.08 -1.76 -7.60
C SER A 99 -10.30 -0.48 -7.31
N VAL A 100 -9.81 -0.31 -6.09
CA VAL A 100 -8.90 0.79 -5.73
C VAL A 100 -7.60 0.68 -6.55
N ALA A 101 -6.98 -0.49 -6.63
CA ALA A 101 -5.78 -0.69 -7.43
C ALA A 101 -5.99 -0.37 -8.92
N GLU A 102 -7.12 -0.76 -9.51
CA GLU A 102 -7.47 -0.45 -10.90
C GLU A 102 -7.67 1.04 -11.13
N ARG A 103 -8.32 1.74 -10.19
CA ARG A 103 -8.53 3.18 -10.22
C ARG A 103 -7.21 3.93 -10.15
N GLU A 104 -6.41 3.67 -9.12
CA GLU A 104 -5.13 4.33 -8.87
C GLU A 104 -4.12 4.12 -10.01
N LEU A 105 -4.04 2.89 -10.56
CA LEU A 105 -3.19 2.64 -11.72
C LEU A 105 -3.55 3.56 -12.89
N ARG A 106 -4.85 3.74 -13.14
CA ARG A 106 -5.32 4.58 -14.24
C ARG A 106 -5.06 6.06 -13.95
N GLU A 107 -5.35 6.54 -12.75
CA GLU A 107 -5.24 7.94 -12.35
C GLU A 107 -3.78 8.39 -12.33
N GLU A 108 -2.91 7.68 -11.62
CA GLU A 108 -1.49 8.02 -11.49
C GLU A 108 -0.65 7.75 -12.76
N THR A 109 -1.02 6.75 -13.57
CA THR A 109 -0.14 6.31 -14.67
C THR A 109 -0.77 6.37 -16.05
N GLY A 110 -2.09 6.49 -16.14
CA GLY A 110 -2.85 6.37 -17.37
C GLY A 110 -2.94 4.94 -17.90
N TRP A 111 -2.28 3.94 -17.26
CA TRP A 111 -2.33 2.58 -17.71
C TRP A 111 -3.59 1.83 -17.26
N LYS A 112 -4.09 0.96 -18.14
CA LYS A 112 -5.08 -0.06 -17.82
C LYS A 112 -4.38 -1.39 -17.58
N GLY A 113 -4.66 -2.02 -16.45
CA GLY A 113 -4.11 -3.33 -16.08
C GLY A 113 -5.04 -4.48 -16.47
N VAL A 114 -4.44 -5.62 -16.80
CA VAL A 114 -5.10 -6.92 -17.01
C VAL A 114 -4.38 -8.00 -16.22
N ASN A 115 -4.92 -9.21 -16.17
CA ASN A 115 -4.33 -10.37 -15.47
C ASN A 115 -3.99 -10.07 -14.00
N TRP A 116 -4.93 -9.46 -13.29
CA TRP A 116 -4.75 -9.04 -11.90
C TRP A 116 -4.63 -10.21 -10.94
N GLU A 117 -3.56 -10.23 -10.16
CA GLU A 117 -3.30 -11.23 -9.13
C GLU A 117 -2.88 -10.56 -7.81
N PRO A 118 -3.35 -11.04 -6.64
CA PRO A 118 -2.85 -10.54 -5.36
C PRO A 118 -1.40 -11.00 -5.19
N LEU A 119 -0.48 -10.06 -4.96
CA LEU A 119 0.94 -10.37 -4.77
C LEU A 119 1.25 -10.63 -3.29
N CYS A 120 0.98 -9.66 -2.42
CA CYS A 120 1.11 -9.81 -0.96
C CYS A 120 0.37 -8.70 -0.22
N SER A 121 0.25 -8.87 1.10
CA SER A 121 -0.22 -7.85 2.04
C SER A 121 0.92 -7.45 2.96
N ILE A 122 1.08 -6.15 3.19
CA ILE A 122 2.05 -5.63 4.14
C ILE A 122 1.40 -4.73 5.20
N CYS A 123 2.08 -4.58 6.32
CA CYS A 123 1.80 -3.57 7.32
C CYS A 123 3.11 -2.83 7.63
N GLY A 124 3.15 -1.54 7.34
CA GLY A 124 4.38 -0.75 7.45
C GLY A 124 4.86 -0.52 8.89
N SER A 125 3.94 -0.44 9.84
CA SER A 125 4.25 -0.10 11.23
C SER A 125 3.36 -0.84 12.23
N VAL A 126 3.53 -2.17 12.34
CA VAL A 126 2.71 -3.05 13.19
C VAL A 126 2.66 -2.65 14.67
N GLY A 127 3.57 -1.81 15.15
CA GLY A 127 3.65 -1.40 16.55
C GLY A 127 2.62 -0.34 16.95
N TYR A 128 2.13 0.48 16.01
CA TYR A 128 1.23 1.60 16.32
C TYR A 128 0.26 2.00 15.20
N CYS A 129 0.40 1.45 14.00
CA CYS A 129 -0.47 1.76 12.87
C CYS A 129 -1.21 0.52 12.40
N SER A 130 -2.52 0.64 12.14
CA SER A 130 -3.35 -0.45 11.64
C SER A 130 -3.38 -0.51 10.11
N GLU A 131 -2.66 0.37 9.42
CA GLU A 131 -2.64 0.39 7.96
C GLU A 131 -2.18 -0.96 7.40
N LYS A 132 -3.00 -1.50 6.51
CA LYS A 132 -2.64 -2.63 5.64
C LYS A 132 -2.61 -2.14 4.21
N ILE A 133 -1.59 -2.56 3.48
CA ILE A 133 -1.47 -2.28 2.05
C ILE A 133 -1.53 -3.61 1.32
N GLU A 134 -2.54 -3.76 0.48
CA GLU A 134 -2.67 -4.92 -0.41
C GLU A 134 -1.95 -4.61 -1.73
N ILE A 135 -0.94 -5.40 -2.05
CA ILE A 135 -0.16 -5.23 -3.28
C ILE A 135 -0.71 -6.18 -4.33
N TRP A 136 -1.11 -5.62 -5.46
CA TRP A 136 -1.60 -6.35 -6.62
C TRP A 136 -0.58 -6.33 -7.74
N ARG A 137 -0.42 -7.45 -8.43
CA ARG A 137 0.29 -7.53 -9.71
C ARG A 137 -0.71 -7.42 -10.85
N CYS A 138 -0.32 -6.75 -11.93
CA CYS A 138 -1.04 -6.78 -13.20
C CYS A 138 -0.07 -6.61 -14.38
N ASP A 139 -0.55 -6.95 -15.56
CA ASP A 139 0.12 -6.64 -16.82
C ASP A 139 -0.48 -5.35 -17.40
N CYS A 140 0.37 -4.47 -17.94
CA CYS A 140 -0.05 -3.24 -18.61
C CYS A 140 -0.60 -3.55 -20.00
N GLU A 141 -1.86 -3.20 -20.28
CA GLU A 141 -2.53 -3.48 -21.57
C GLU A 141 -2.49 -2.29 -22.52
N SER A 142 -2.97 -1.14 -22.05
CA SER A 142 -3.10 0.07 -22.86
C SER A 142 -2.92 1.30 -22.00
N ARG A 143 -2.45 2.40 -22.61
CA ARG A 143 -2.21 3.67 -21.91
C ARG A 143 -3.12 4.76 -22.44
N GLY A 144 -3.82 5.45 -21.55
CA GLY A 144 -4.60 6.66 -21.78
C GLY A 144 -3.96 7.89 -21.15
N SER A 145 -4.78 8.90 -20.88
CA SER A 145 -4.37 10.08 -20.10
C SER A 145 -4.34 9.76 -18.61
N THR A 146 -3.45 10.42 -17.90
CA THR A 146 -3.45 10.48 -16.42
C THR A 146 -4.56 11.43 -15.95
N ASP A 147 -5.04 11.21 -14.73
CA ASP A 147 -6.07 12.03 -14.09
C ASP A 147 -5.65 12.29 -12.63
N PHE A 148 -4.63 13.15 -12.49
CA PHE A 148 -4.05 13.48 -11.18
C PHE A 148 -4.98 14.39 -10.38
N ASP A 149 -5.00 14.23 -9.08
CA ASP A 149 -5.57 15.21 -8.16
C ASP A 149 -4.83 16.56 -8.28
N GLU A 150 -5.53 17.69 -8.00
CA GLU A 150 -4.98 19.05 -8.19
C GLU A 150 -3.63 19.28 -7.48
N ASP A 151 -3.36 18.54 -6.39
CA ASP A 151 -2.14 18.65 -5.58
C ASP A 151 -1.15 17.48 -5.79
N GLU A 152 -1.40 16.59 -6.75
CA GLU A 152 -0.51 15.46 -7.05
C GLU A 152 0.53 15.81 -8.11
N TYR A 153 1.78 15.82 -7.69
CA TYR A 153 2.95 15.97 -8.56
C TYR A 153 3.78 14.71 -8.52
N LEU A 154 3.61 13.85 -9.51
CA LEU A 154 4.40 12.64 -9.66
C LEU A 154 4.99 12.50 -11.06
N GLU A 155 6.16 11.86 -11.12
CA GLU A 155 6.83 11.49 -12.36
C GLU A 155 6.70 9.98 -12.55
N LEU A 156 6.33 9.53 -13.75
CA LEU A 156 6.18 8.12 -14.10
C LEU A 156 7.41 7.59 -14.84
N TYR A 157 7.87 6.40 -14.44
CA TYR A 157 9.01 5.70 -15.03
C TYR A 157 8.68 4.23 -15.30
N GLU A 158 9.34 3.68 -16.32
CA GLU A 158 9.35 2.24 -16.62
C GLU A 158 10.76 1.72 -16.38
N MET A 159 10.93 0.85 -15.39
CA MET A 159 12.26 0.45 -14.92
C MET A 159 12.45 -1.06 -14.89
N GLU A 160 13.66 -1.48 -15.27
CA GLU A 160 14.08 -2.89 -15.21
C GLU A 160 14.12 -3.38 -13.76
N ILE A 161 13.51 -4.53 -13.47
CA ILE A 161 13.48 -5.10 -12.11
C ILE A 161 14.89 -5.28 -11.52
N PRO A 162 15.93 -5.77 -12.26
CA PRO A 162 17.29 -5.82 -11.72
C PRO A 162 17.85 -4.48 -11.28
N LYS A 163 17.52 -3.39 -12.00
CA LYS A 163 17.95 -2.03 -11.61
C LYS A 163 17.29 -1.58 -10.32
N LEU A 164 16.01 -1.90 -10.15
CA LEU A 164 15.28 -1.59 -8.89
C LEU A 164 15.87 -2.36 -7.70
N VAL A 165 16.31 -3.61 -7.89
CA VAL A 165 16.99 -4.39 -6.85
C VAL A 165 18.32 -3.74 -6.45
N GLU A 166 19.09 -3.19 -7.40
CA GLU A 166 20.30 -2.40 -7.09
C GLU A 166 19.96 -1.16 -6.27
N MET A 167 18.92 -0.41 -6.66
CA MET A 167 18.47 0.80 -5.95
C MET A 167 17.97 0.52 -4.53
N ILE A 168 17.39 -0.66 -4.28
CA ILE A 168 17.08 -1.13 -2.93
C ILE A 168 18.39 -1.36 -2.16
N GLY A 169 19.37 -2.02 -2.78
CA GLY A 169 20.68 -2.30 -2.17
C GLY A 169 21.49 -1.06 -1.82
N THR A 170 21.34 0.04 -2.57
CA THR A 170 21.98 1.34 -2.31
C THR A 170 21.19 2.24 -1.37
N GLY A 171 19.93 1.89 -1.05
CA GLY A 171 19.05 2.70 -0.22
C GLY A 171 18.35 3.85 -0.96
N GLU A 172 18.43 3.91 -2.29
CA GLU A 172 17.65 4.86 -3.10
C GLU A 172 16.15 4.53 -3.06
N ILE A 173 15.81 3.24 -2.98
CA ILE A 173 14.46 2.75 -2.71
C ILE A 173 14.41 2.26 -1.27
N PHE A 174 13.62 2.92 -0.43
CA PHE A 174 13.43 2.57 0.98
C PHE A 174 11.95 2.41 1.38
N ASP A 175 11.02 2.64 0.46
CA ASP A 175 9.60 2.43 0.68
C ASP A 175 9.26 0.93 0.76
N ALA A 176 8.64 0.53 1.88
CA ALA A 176 8.43 -0.89 2.22
C ALA A 176 7.56 -1.65 1.21
N LYS A 177 6.48 -1.02 0.70
CA LYS A 177 5.60 -1.67 -0.30
C LYS A 177 6.32 -1.92 -1.61
N THR A 178 7.15 -0.95 -2.03
CA THR A 178 7.95 -1.02 -3.26
C THR A 178 9.02 -2.10 -3.13
N ILE A 179 9.76 -2.12 -2.01
CA ILE A 179 10.76 -3.17 -1.73
C ILE A 179 10.12 -4.56 -1.79
N ALA A 180 8.98 -4.75 -1.13
CA ALA A 180 8.29 -6.03 -1.12
C ALA A 180 7.90 -6.47 -2.54
N ALA A 181 7.28 -5.58 -3.32
CA ALA A 181 6.86 -5.88 -4.70
C ALA A 181 8.04 -6.23 -5.60
N VAL A 182 9.09 -5.39 -5.61
CA VAL A 182 10.29 -5.59 -6.46
C VAL A 182 10.97 -6.91 -6.15
N LEU A 183 11.19 -7.24 -4.88
CA LEU A 183 11.88 -8.47 -4.50
C LEU A 183 11.04 -9.72 -4.81
N MET A 184 9.71 -9.67 -4.67
CA MET A 184 8.85 -10.78 -5.08
C MET A 184 8.87 -11.01 -6.59
N LEU A 185 8.76 -9.94 -7.38
CA LEU A 185 8.85 -10.05 -8.84
C LEU A 185 10.23 -10.51 -9.32
N ASP A 186 11.32 -10.06 -8.68
CA ASP A 186 12.67 -10.54 -9.00
C ASP A 186 12.84 -12.03 -8.72
N ARG A 187 12.25 -12.52 -7.62
CA ARG A 187 12.21 -13.94 -7.31
C ARG A 187 11.46 -14.73 -8.39
N GLU A 188 10.21 -14.34 -8.71
CA GLU A 188 9.42 -14.99 -9.76
C GLU A 188 10.17 -15.06 -11.09
N ARG A 189 10.82 -13.96 -11.48
CA ARG A 189 11.64 -13.88 -12.70
C ARG A 189 12.83 -14.84 -12.67
N LYS A 190 13.44 -15.09 -11.53
CA LYS A 190 14.56 -16.04 -11.37
C LYS A 190 14.08 -17.48 -11.38
N ASP A 191 12.93 -17.76 -10.79
CA ASP A 191 12.33 -19.10 -10.74
C ASP A 191 11.80 -19.56 -12.12
N ALA A 192 11.48 -18.62 -13.01
CA ALA A 192 11.02 -18.87 -14.40
C ALA A 192 12.14 -19.11 -15.42
N ARG A 193 13.41 -19.01 -15.03
CA ARG A 193 14.61 -19.26 -15.86
C ARG A 193 15.18 -20.65 -15.62
#